data_8dbff4a5a270ff204d9c6c474822f67a
#
_entry.id   8dbff4a5a270ff204d9c6c474822f67a
#
_cell.length_a   1.000
_cell.length_b   1.000
_cell.length_c   1.000
_cell.angle_alpha   90.00
_cell.angle_beta   90.00
_cell.angle_gamma   90.00
#
_symmetry.space_group_name_H-M   'P 1'
#
loop_
_entity.id
_entity.type
_entity.pdbx_description
1 polymer ?
#
loop_
_entity_poly.entity_id
_entity_poly.type
_entity_poly.pdbx_seq_one_letter_code
_entity_poly.pdbx_strand_id
1 'polypeptide(L)'
;MEHYLSILHPYTTVGYPLLDESRELLAVIGLVSDQQEQMNSLFAFLHLICVLVNTSLPIAKNQTAQVRILKKFAFQPAKKIDETEYSSSVTEELTRFVDKAVKLQKHKIPILITGESGVGKDHFVNLMKNAGPRKDAPLIAINCASIPRELIESELFGYESGNFTGARSGGKPGKFSMANNGILFLDEIGDMSIDLQSTLLRVLETSEFTPVGGTHPIRVDVQIVAATNVKLSEAVQAGRFRQDLYYRLNGAQIHLPPLRERPDKQQIIQHLLKREIKNIVGDDEISLCPKVIDLLNRHPWPGNIRQFINVVRATLYTAGDSHITQQDLPMDFMQEWHNTSTPVTVSTYRN
;
A
#
# COMPACT_ATOMS: atom_id res chain seq x y z
N MET A 1 25.07 -26.71 5.58
CA MET A 1 24.17 -25.56 5.91
C MET A 1 24.85 -24.21 5.75
N GLU A 2 26.14 -24.07 5.95
CA GLU A 2 26.86 -22.79 5.85
C GLU A 2 27.04 -22.23 4.43
N HIS A 3 27.05 -23.06 3.39
CA HIS A 3 27.24 -22.59 2.01
C HIS A 3 26.04 -21.90 1.36
N TYR A 4 24.83 -22.08 1.89
CA TYR A 4 23.63 -21.40 1.38
C TYR A 4 23.47 -19.99 1.95
N LEU A 5 24.08 -19.67 3.08
CA LEU A 5 23.99 -18.39 3.76
C LEU A 5 24.84 -17.28 3.11
N SER A 6 25.85 -17.64 2.32
CA SER A 6 26.74 -16.65 1.68
C SER A 6 26.14 -15.95 0.46
N ILE A 7 25.10 -16.53 -0.16
CA ILE A 7 24.43 -15.95 -1.35
C ILE A 7 23.35 -14.92 -0.95
N LEU A 8 22.92 -14.94 0.31
CA LEU A 8 21.81 -14.12 0.82
C LEU A 8 22.27 -12.87 1.60
N HIS A 9 23.54 -12.52 1.56
CA HIS A 9 24.03 -11.23 1.98
C HIS A 9 23.64 -10.19 0.89
N PRO A 10 22.68 -9.34 1.10
CA PRO A 10 22.32 -8.50 2.25
C PRO A 10 20.91 -8.75 2.86
N TYR A 11 20.30 -9.90 2.67
CA TYR A 11 18.93 -10.16 3.12
C TYR A 11 18.90 -10.80 4.49
N THR A 12 17.96 -10.40 5.35
CA THR A 12 17.69 -11.09 6.60
C THR A 12 16.73 -12.25 6.33
N THR A 13 17.14 -13.47 6.64
CA THR A 13 16.34 -14.68 6.46
C THR A 13 15.90 -15.23 7.79
N VAL A 14 14.64 -15.66 7.87
CA VAL A 14 14.09 -16.36 9.02
C VAL A 14 13.45 -17.64 8.54
N GLY A 15 13.89 -18.76 9.10
CA GLY A 15 13.32 -20.07 8.82
C GLY A 15 12.55 -20.61 10.03
N TYR A 16 11.34 -21.11 9.80
CA TYR A 16 10.54 -21.80 10.80
C TYR A 16 10.39 -23.28 10.42
N PRO A 17 10.82 -24.23 11.29
CA PRO A 17 10.71 -25.65 10.99
C PRO A 17 9.26 -26.13 11.13
N LEU A 18 8.77 -26.86 10.17
CA LEU A 18 7.58 -27.70 10.28
C LEU A 18 7.99 -29.10 10.65
N LEU A 19 7.46 -29.60 11.77
CA LEU A 19 7.74 -30.92 12.30
C LEU A 19 6.51 -31.81 12.14
N ASP A 20 6.71 -33.11 11.94
CA ASP A 20 5.64 -34.11 12.01
C ASP A 20 5.30 -34.47 13.47
N GLU A 21 4.38 -35.42 13.66
CA GLU A 21 3.97 -35.91 15.00
C GLU A 21 5.13 -36.59 15.75
N SER A 22 6.12 -37.10 15.01
CA SER A 22 7.34 -37.73 15.55
C SER A 22 8.43 -36.70 15.84
N ARG A 23 8.15 -35.40 15.62
CA ARG A 23 9.10 -34.28 15.66
C ARG A 23 10.22 -34.36 14.62
N GLU A 24 9.99 -35.08 13.53
CA GLU A 24 10.90 -35.05 12.38
C GLU A 24 10.62 -33.84 11.50
N LEU A 25 11.68 -33.29 10.90
CA LEU A 25 11.62 -32.10 10.07
C LEU A 25 10.95 -32.41 8.73
N LEU A 26 9.72 -31.92 8.51
CA LEU A 26 8.99 -32.06 7.26
C LEU A 26 9.40 -31.01 6.24
N ALA A 27 9.55 -29.77 6.68
CA ALA A 27 9.90 -28.65 5.83
C ALA A 27 10.43 -27.48 6.67
N VAL A 28 11.05 -26.51 6.00
CA VAL A 28 11.41 -25.22 6.58
C VAL A 28 10.69 -24.13 5.78
N ILE A 29 9.84 -23.35 6.42
CA ILE A 29 9.26 -22.15 5.81
C ILE A 29 10.24 -21.03 6.05
N GLY A 30 10.84 -20.50 4.99
CA GLY A 30 11.76 -19.36 5.04
C GLY A 30 11.10 -18.08 4.53
N LEU A 31 11.34 -16.97 5.24
CA LEU A 31 11.06 -15.63 4.77
C LEU A 31 12.36 -14.88 4.57
N VAL A 32 12.41 -14.12 3.48
CA VAL A 32 13.56 -13.29 3.13
C VAL A 32 13.03 -11.85 3.05
N SER A 33 13.62 -10.94 3.80
CA SER A 33 13.29 -9.50 3.75
C SER A 33 14.56 -8.68 3.64
N ASP A 34 14.50 -7.63 2.86
CA ASP A 34 15.52 -6.59 2.77
C ASP A 34 15.35 -5.50 3.84
N GLN A 35 14.26 -5.56 4.63
CA GLN A 35 13.93 -4.59 5.66
C GLN A 35 13.86 -5.23 7.04
N GLN A 36 14.81 -4.90 7.88
CA GLN A 36 14.94 -5.45 9.24
C GLN A 36 13.78 -5.04 10.19
N GLU A 37 13.11 -3.91 9.91
CA GLU A 37 12.02 -3.38 10.75
C GLU A 37 10.70 -4.15 10.62
N GLN A 38 10.47 -4.83 9.50
CA GLN A 38 9.26 -5.64 9.30
C GLN A 38 9.36 -7.06 9.89
N MET A 39 10.53 -7.44 10.38
CA MET A 39 10.80 -8.81 10.83
C MET A 39 9.93 -9.27 11.99
N ASN A 40 9.64 -8.42 12.97
CA ASN A 40 8.85 -8.80 14.13
C ASN A 40 7.39 -9.10 13.76
N SER A 41 6.80 -8.32 12.85
CA SER A 41 5.46 -8.56 12.33
C SER A 41 5.40 -9.81 11.45
N LEU A 42 6.45 -10.03 10.65
CA LEU A 42 6.63 -11.23 9.84
C LEU A 42 6.84 -12.49 10.68
N PHE A 43 7.58 -12.39 11.79
CA PHE A 43 7.73 -13.48 12.78
C PHE A 43 6.39 -13.86 13.42
N ALA A 44 5.62 -12.88 13.87
CA ALA A 44 4.31 -13.12 14.46
C ALA A 44 3.35 -13.78 13.46
N PHE A 45 3.39 -13.35 12.21
CA PHE A 45 2.59 -13.91 11.13
C PHE A 45 3.00 -15.34 10.76
N LEU A 46 4.30 -15.63 10.64
CA LEU A 46 4.82 -16.99 10.43
C LEU A 46 4.47 -17.91 11.58
N HIS A 47 4.62 -17.44 12.81
CA HIS A 47 4.26 -18.23 13.99
C HIS A 47 2.77 -18.56 13.99
N LEU A 48 1.91 -17.59 13.66
CA LEU A 48 0.46 -17.79 13.53
C LEU A 48 0.12 -18.82 12.42
N ILE A 49 0.74 -18.71 11.26
CA ILE A 49 0.56 -19.68 10.16
C ILE A 49 1.01 -21.07 10.60
N CYS A 50 2.17 -21.21 11.24
CA CYS A 50 2.66 -22.51 11.72
C CYS A 50 1.77 -23.12 12.78
N VAL A 51 1.21 -22.29 13.69
CA VAL A 51 0.23 -22.74 14.70
C VAL A 51 -1.07 -23.18 14.00
N LEU A 52 -1.59 -22.43 13.05
CA LEU A 52 -2.79 -22.79 12.29
C LEU A 52 -2.60 -24.05 11.47
N VAL A 53 -1.45 -24.21 10.81
CA VAL A 53 -1.12 -25.43 10.04
C VAL A 53 -1.01 -26.62 10.98
N ASN A 54 -0.37 -26.49 12.14
CA ASN A 54 -0.20 -27.59 13.09
C ASN A 54 -1.51 -27.94 13.84
N THR A 55 -2.43 -26.98 14.01
CA THR A 55 -3.70 -27.22 14.75
C THR A 55 -4.88 -27.58 13.86
N SER A 56 -4.84 -27.22 12.59
CA SER A 56 -5.98 -27.37 11.64
C SER A 56 -5.86 -28.57 10.70
N LEU A 57 -4.74 -29.30 10.70
CA LEU A 57 -4.54 -30.48 9.89
C LEU A 57 -4.68 -31.76 10.74
N PRO A 58 -5.87 -32.39 10.82
CA PRO A 58 -5.93 -33.82 10.99
C PRO A 58 -5.33 -34.41 9.70
N ILE A 59 -4.28 -35.16 9.85
CA ILE A 59 -3.42 -35.78 8.85
C ILE A 59 -4.23 -36.28 7.65
N ALA A 60 -4.34 -35.48 6.63
CA ALA A 60 -4.80 -35.98 5.32
C ALA A 60 -3.61 -36.73 4.70
N LYS A 61 -3.74 -38.05 4.61
CA LYS A 61 -2.78 -38.99 3.98
C LYS A 61 -2.52 -38.71 2.48
N ASN A 62 -2.74 -37.50 1.99
CA ASN A 62 -2.61 -37.15 0.59
C ASN A 62 -1.55 -36.07 0.40
N GLN A 63 -0.30 -36.53 0.17
CA GLN A 63 0.87 -35.67 -0.11
C GLN A 63 0.62 -34.60 -1.21
N THR A 64 -0.27 -34.90 -2.16
CA THR A 64 -0.62 -33.99 -3.25
C THR A 64 -1.38 -32.75 -2.78
N ALA A 65 -2.25 -32.87 -1.77
CA ALA A 65 -2.99 -31.74 -1.21
C ALA A 65 -2.08 -30.82 -0.38
N GLN A 66 -1.13 -31.39 0.39
CA GLN A 66 -0.16 -30.63 1.19
C GLN A 66 0.77 -29.79 0.32
N VAL A 67 1.26 -30.36 -0.80
CA VAL A 67 2.12 -29.63 -1.75
C VAL A 67 1.33 -28.51 -2.44
N ARG A 68 0.04 -28.69 -2.68
CA ARG A 68 -0.84 -27.66 -3.28
C ARG A 68 -1.09 -26.48 -2.33
N ILE A 69 -1.30 -26.77 -1.02
CA ILE A 69 -1.43 -25.74 0.02
C ILE A 69 -0.12 -24.97 0.17
N LEU A 70 1.03 -25.64 0.28
CA LEU A 70 2.34 -25.00 0.40
C LEU A 70 2.71 -24.16 -0.83
N LYS A 71 2.34 -24.60 -2.05
CA LYS A 71 2.51 -23.78 -3.26
C LYS A 71 1.60 -22.55 -3.29
N LYS A 72 0.38 -22.62 -2.73
CA LYS A 72 -0.51 -21.46 -2.59
C LYS A 72 0.01 -20.44 -1.59
N PHE A 73 0.69 -20.88 -0.53
CA PHE A 73 1.29 -20.00 0.49
C PHE A 73 2.73 -19.58 0.21
N ALA A 74 3.37 -20.14 -0.83
CA ALA A 74 4.67 -19.65 -1.27
C ALA A 74 4.50 -18.19 -1.70
N PHE A 75 5.00 -17.28 -0.86
CA PHE A 75 5.05 -15.85 -1.18
C PHE A 75 5.86 -15.69 -2.45
N GLN A 76 5.20 -15.53 -3.57
CA GLN A 76 5.88 -15.06 -4.77
C GLN A 76 6.24 -13.60 -4.47
N PRO A 77 7.53 -13.23 -4.51
CA PRO A 77 7.90 -11.82 -4.47
C PRO A 77 7.06 -11.15 -5.53
N ALA A 78 6.44 -10.01 -5.17
CA ALA A 78 5.59 -9.27 -6.08
C ALA A 78 6.37 -9.15 -7.40
N LYS A 79 5.96 -9.90 -8.42
CA LYS A 79 6.53 -9.76 -9.77
C LYS A 79 6.49 -8.28 -10.04
N LYS A 80 7.63 -7.68 -10.44
CA LYS A 80 7.61 -6.33 -11.02
C LYS A 80 6.45 -6.33 -11.99
N ILE A 81 5.42 -5.57 -11.65
CA ILE A 81 4.18 -5.51 -12.41
C ILE A 81 4.60 -5.00 -13.78
N ASP A 82 4.32 -5.80 -14.80
CA ASP A 82 4.66 -5.47 -16.18
C ASP A 82 3.91 -4.19 -16.53
N GLU A 83 4.63 -3.10 -16.77
CA GLU A 83 4.07 -1.75 -16.99
C GLU A 83 3.09 -1.72 -18.17
N THR A 84 3.16 -2.70 -19.06
CA THR A 84 2.29 -2.84 -20.24
C THR A 84 0.88 -3.33 -19.90
N GLU A 85 0.67 -4.10 -18.80
CA GLU A 85 -0.67 -4.52 -18.35
C GLU A 85 -1.45 -3.36 -17.68
N TYR A 86 -0.77 -2.30 -17.24
CA TYR A 86 -1.39 -1.14 -16.60
C TYR A 86 -2.15 -0.24 -17.59
N SER A 87 -1.75 -0.22 -18.86
CA SER A 87 -2.33 0.67 -19.87
C SER A 87 -3.80 0.39 -20.20
N SER A 88 -4.26 -0.84 -19.97
CA SER A 88 -5.65 -1.26 -20.29
C SER A 88 -6.68 -0.95 -19.18
N SER A 89 -6.22 -0.56 -17.99
CA SER A 89 -7.10 -0.27 -16.83
C SER A 89 -7.34 1.21 -16.58
N VAL A 90 -6.72 2.07 -17.37
CA VAL A 90 -6.84 3.52 -17.20
C VAL A 90 -8.12 3.98 -17.87
N THR A 91 -9.14 4.25 -17.09
CA THR A 91 -10.40 4.79 -17.57
C THR A 91 -10.24 6.23 -18.05
N GLU A 92 -11.15 6.72 -18.88
CA GLU A 92 -11.11 8.10 -19.40
C GLU A 92 -11.03 9.14 -18.28
N GLU A 93 -11.74 8.91 -17.17
CA GLU A 93 -11.72 9.81 -16.03
C GLU A 93 -10.34 9.86 -15.36
N LEU A 94 -9.74 8.69 -15.12
CA LEU A 94 -8.41 8.62 -14.54
C LEU A 94 -7.35 9.22 -15.47
N THR A 95 -7.50 9.03 -16.78
CA THR A 95 -6.65 9.67 -17.81
C THR A 95 -6.70 11.19 -17.70
N ARG A 96 -7.89 11.78 -17.57
CA ARG A 96 -8.05 13.24 -17.39
C ARG A 96 -7.33 13.75 -16.12
N PHE A 97 -7.41 13.01 -15.02
CA PHE A 97 -6.68 13.37 -13.80
C PHE A 97 -5.16 13.27 -13.99
N VAL A 98 -4.68 12.22 -14.68
CA VAL A 98 -3.25 12.05 -15.00
C VAL A 98 -2.77 13.19 -15.88
N ASP A 99 -3.49 13.53 -16.95
CA ASP A 99 -3.14 14.64 -17.86
C ASP A 99 -3.06 15.98 -17.11
N LYS A 100 -4.01 16.23 -16.20
CA LYS A 100 -3.97 17.41 -15.34
C LYS A 100 -2.72 17.41 -14.47
N ALA A 101 -2.40 16.29 -13.83
CA ALA A 101 -1.23 16.17 -12.98
C ALA A 101 0.08 16.36 -13.76
N VAL A 102 0.18 15.79 -14.96
CA VAL A 102 1.35 15.94 -15.86
C VAL A 102 1.57 17.41 -16.27
N LYS A 103 0.49 18.15 -16.55
CA LYS A 103 0.58 19.60 -16.82
C LYS A 103 1.14 20.36 -15.62
N LEU A 104 0.68 20.03 -14.39
CA LEU A 104 1.15 20.65 -13.16
C LEU A 104 2.63 20.34 -12.89
N GLN A 105 3.07 19.10 -13.14
CA GLN A 105 4.47 18.70 -13.03
C GLN A 105 5.41 19.55 -13.88
N LYS A 106 5.02 19.91 -15.12
CA LYS A 106 5.82 20.74 -16.00
C LYS A 106 6.14 22.11 -15.38
N HIS A 107 5.27 22.60 -14.52
CA HIS A 107 5.42 23.89 -13.82
C HIS A 107 5.92 23.74 -12.39
N LYS A 108 6.31 22.54 -11.95
CA LYS A 108 6.77 22.24 -10.59
C LYS A 108 5.78 22.65 -9.50
N ILE A 109 4.50 22.68 -9.82
CA ILE A 109 3.43 23.01 -8.86
C ILE A 109 3.22 21.79 -7.94
N PRO A 110 3.22 21.96 -6.60
CA PRO A 110 2.86 20.89 -5.69
C PRO A 110 1.45 20.34 -6.00
N ILE A 111 1.30 19.02 -5.92
CA ILE A 111 0.04 18.36 -6.22
C ILE A 111 -0.49 17.76 -4.92
N LEU A 112 -1.71 18.12 -4.54
CA LEU A 112 -2.43 17.54 -3.41
C LEU A 112 -3.48 16.54 -3.92
N ILE A 113 -3.31 15.28 -3.57
CA ILE A 113 -4.25 14.21 -3.90
C ILE A 113 -5.13 13.95 -2.68
N THR A 114 -6.44 14.11 -2.85
CA THR A 114 -7.42 13.82 -1.79
C THR A 114 -8.30 12.64 -2.19
N GLY A 115 -8.78 11.90 -1.22
CA GLY A 115 -9.68 10.76 -1.43
C GLY A 115 -9.61 9.79 -0.27
N GLU A 116 -10.62 8.96 -0.15
CA GLU A 116 -10.73 7.97 0.91
C GLU A 116 -9.54 7.00 0.94
N SER A 117 -9.35 6.32 2.06
CA SER A 117 -8.37 5.24 2.13
C SER A 117 -8.70 4.12 1.14
N GLY A 118 -7.67 3.59 0.47
CA GLY A 118 -7.84 2.48 -0.47
C GLY A 118 -8.37 2.83 -1.85
N VAL A 119 -8.55 4.12 -2.22
CA VAL A 119 -9.00 4.53 -3.57
C VAL A 119 -7.93 4.40 -4.66
N GLY A 120 -6.66 4.15 -4.27
CA GLY A 120 -5.55 4.00 -5.20
C GLY A 120 -4.73 5.27 -5.43
N LYS A 121 -4.53 6.10 -4.38
CA LYS A 121 -3.68 7.32 -4.45
C LYS A 121 -2.26 6.99 -4.92
N ASP A 122 -1.65 5.92 -4.38
CA ASP A 122 -0.30 5.46 -4.76
C ASP A 122 -0.24 5.04 -6.24
N HIS A 123 -1.27 4.32 -6.69
CA HIS A 123 -1.38 3.91 -8.08
C HIS A 123 -1.45 5.13 -9.01
N PHE A 124 -2.26 6.12 -8.63
CA PHE A 124 -2.36 7.38 -9.38
C PHE A 124 -1.01 8.09 -9.50
N VAL A 125 -0.21 8.14 -8.43
CA VAL A 125 1.14 8.74 -8.44
C VAL A 125 2.06 8.01 -9.41
N ASN A 126 2.00 6.67 -9.46
CA ASN A 126 2.77 5.89 -10.42
C ASN A 126 2.35 6.17 -11.87
N LEU A 127 1.05 6.24 -12.16
CA LEU A 127 0.53 6.61 -13.50
C LEU A 127 1.01 8.00 -13.91
N MET A 128 0.88 8.98 -13.01
CA MET A 128 1.33 10.34 -13.23
C MET A 128 2.84 10.41 -13.50
N LYS A 129 3.65 9.63 -12.76
CA LYS A 129 5.10 9.55 -12.98
C LYS A 129 5.39 9.02 -14.39
N ASN A 130 4.79 7.88 -14.73
CA ASN A 130 5.07 7.20 -16.01
C ASN A 130 4.63 8.01 -17.23
N ALA A 131 3.57 8.80 -17.10
CA ALA A 131 3.09 9.70 -18.17
C ALA A 131 3.78 11.07 -18.17
N GLY A 132 4.52 11.42 -17.11
CA GLY A 132 5.04 12.76 -16.89
C GLY A 132 6.48 12.98 -17.35
N PRO A 133 6.97 14.22 -17.24
CA PRO A 133 8.34 14.59 -17.65
C PRO A 133 9.43 13.94 -16.77
N ARG A 134 9.07 13.39 -15.62
CA ARG A 134 9.98 12.73 -14.68
C ARG A 134 9.84 11.21 -14.68
N LYS A 135 9.42 10.61 -15.81
CA LYS A 135 9.16 9.16 -15.91
C LYS A 135 10.38 8.30 -15.54
N ASP A 136 11.58 8.74 -15.96
CA ASP A 136 12.84 8.02 -15.72
C ASP A 136 13.52 8.44 -14.39
N ALA A 137 12.96 9.43 -13.68
CA ALA A 137 13.49 9.96 -12.44
C ALA A 137 13.03 9.13 -11.21
N PRO A 138 13.73 9.25 -10.05
CA PRO A 138 13.33 8.54 -8.85
C PRO A 138 11.96 9.00 -8.35
N LEU A 139 11.13 8.03 -7.92
CA LEU A 139 9.94 8.24 -7.12
C LEU A 139 10.22 7.72 -5.72
N ILE A 140 10.32 8.63 -4.78
CA ILE A 140 10.53 8.30 -3.37
C ILE A 140 9.22 8.53 -2.63
N ALA A 141 8.71 7.48 -2.00
CA ALA A 141 7.48 7.54 -1.21
C ALA A 141 7.83 7.49 0.30
N ILE A 142 7.06 8.22 1.08
CA ILE A 142 7.08 8.17 2.54
C ILE A 142 5.65 8.29 3.05
N ASN A 143 5.27 7.40 3.96
CA ASN A 143 4.00 7.50 4.67
C ASN A 143 4.21 8.20 6.00
N CYS A 144 3.64 9.39 6.15
CA CYS A 144 3.84 10.24 7.33
C CYS A 144 3.22 9.67 8.61
N ALA A 145 2.23 8.80 8.48
CA ALA A 145 1.58 8.13 9.62
C ALA A 145 2.35 6.91 10.12
N SER A 146 3.18 6.28 9.27
CA SER A 146 3.85 5.01 9.60
C SER A 146 5.19 5.19 10.33
N ILE A 147 5.75 6.39 10.35
CA ILE A 147 7.06 6.67 10.94
C ILE A 147 6.87 7.36 12.30
N PRO A 148 7.56 6.90 13.36
CA PRO A 148 7.57 7.59 14.63
C PRO A 148 7.96 9.07 14.49
N ARG A 149 7.29 9.94 15.26
CA ARG A 149 7.47 11.40 15.16
C ARG A 149 8.93 11.84 15.34
N GLU A 150 9.66 11.14 16.19
CA GLU A 150 11.06 11.42 16.50
C GLU A 150 12.01 11.06 15.35
N LEU A 151 11.59 10.16 14.46
CA LEU A 151 12.41 9.66 13.36
C LEU A 151 12.08 10.29 12.00
N ILE A 152 10.86 10.79 11.83
CA ILE A 152 10.40 11.27 10.52
C ILE A 152 11.21 12.43 9.99
N GLU A 153 11.73 13.31 10.86
CA GLU A 153 12.61 14.42 10.48
C GLU A 153 13.91 13.89 9.89
N SER A 154 14.55 12.96 10.58
CA SER A 154 15.80 12.32 10.10
C SER A 154 15.59 11.46 8.85
N GLU A 155 14.43 10.85 8.67
CA GLU A 155 14.09 10.14 7.44
C GLU A 155 13.87 11.10 6.26
N LEU A 156 13.19 12.23 6.47
CA LEU A 156 12.93 13.22 5.42
C LEU A 156 14.19 13.97 5.01
N PHE A 157 14.93 14.51 5.98
CA PHE A 157 16.03 15.45 5.73
C PHE A 157 17.41 14.81 5.86
N GLY A 158 17.49 13.59 6.43
CA GLY A 158 18.76 12.94 6.73
C GLY A 158 19.44 13.52 7.96
N TYR A 159 20.62 13.01 8.29
CA TYR A 159 21.44 13.49 9.40
C TYR A 159 22.93 13.36 9.09
N GLU A 160 23.73 14.25 9.67
CA GLU A 160 25.19 14.19 9.64
C GLU A 160 25.75 13.27 10.73
N SER A 161 26.99 12.79 10.55
CA SER A 161 27.63 11.88 11.49
C SER A 161 27.76 12.46 12.88
N GLY A 162 27.49 11.66 13.92
CA GLY A 162 27.72 12.01 15.32
C GLY A 162 26.59 12.74 16.05
N ASN A 163 25.43 12.94 15.45
CA ASN A 163 24.34 13.76 16.02
C ASN A 163 23.54 13.10 17.15
N PHE A 164 23.53 11.78 17.26
CA PHE A 164 22.86 11.06 18.36
C PHE A 164 23.50 9.69 18.60
N THR A 165 23.27 9.13 19.78
CA THR A 165 23.75 7.79 20.15
C THR A 165 23.09 6.74 19.25
N GLY A 166 23.90 6.10 18.37
CA GLY A 166 23.43 5.16 17.35
C GLY A 166 23.46 5.70 15.92
N ALA A 167 23.82 6.97 15.69
CA ALA A 167 24.06 7.50 14.35
C ALA A 167 25.21 6.76 13.64
N ARG A 168 25.01 6.40 12.37
CA ARG A 168 26.06 5.77 11.56
C ARG A 168 27.23 6.74 11.38
N SER A 169 28.46 6.23 11.37
CA SER A 169 29.71 7.02 11.25
C SER A 169 29.85 7.82 9.93
N GLY A 170 28.91 7.69 9.01
CA GLY A 170 28.90 8.43 7.73
C GLY A 170 27.65 9.28 7.52
N GLY A 171 26.76 9.42 8.52
CA GLY A 171 25.46 10.05 8.33
C GLY A 171 24.48 9.19 7.50
N LYS A 172 23.33 9.76 7.15
CA LYS A 172 22.34 9.13 6.28
C LYS A 172 21.67 10.19 5.40
N PRO A 173 21.63 10.02 4.06
CA PRO A 173 20.88 10.93 3.20
C PRO A 173 19.38 10.78 3.47
N GLY A 174 18.68 11.92 3.51
CA GLY A 174 17.23 11.97 3.67
C GLY A 174 16.48 11.71 2.37
N LYS A 175 15.17 11.46 2.49
CA LYS A 175 14.28 11.22 1.34
C LYS A 175 14.27 12.40 0.34
N PHE A 176 14.42 13.64 0.80
CA PHE A 176 14.57 14.80 -0.08
C PHE A 176 15.81 14.71 -0.97
N SER A 177 16.96 14.32 -0.40
CA SER A 177 18.19 14.09 -1.18
C SER A 177 18.01 12.94 -2.19
N MET A 178 17.39 11.85 -1.76
CA MET A 178 17.13 10.68 -2.63
C MET A 178 16.16 10.99 -3.76
N ALA A 179 15.21 11.92 -3.53
CA ALA A 179 14.21 12.33 -4.51
C ALA A 179 14.73 13.45 -5.44
N ASN A 180 15.99 13.87 -5.31
CA ASN A 180 16.52 14.97 -6.12
C ASN A 180 16.37 14.68 -7.63
N ASN A 181 15.93 15.68 -8.40
CA ASN A 181 15.52 15.60 -9.80
C ASN A 181 14.33 14.67 -10.06
N GLY A 182 13.67 14.16 -9.01
CA GLY A 182 12.56 13.21 -9.06
C GLY A 182 11.28 13.71 -8.42
N ILE A 183 10.52 12.76 -7.86
CA ILE A 183 9.25 12.99 -7.20
C ILE A 183 9.37 12.50 -5.76
N LEU A 184 8.96 13.34 -4.79
CA LEU A 184 8.75 12.94 -3.42
C LEU A 184 7.24 12.84 -3.17
N PHE A 185 6.79 11.63 -2.85
CA PHE A 185 5.41 11.35 -2.52
C PHE A 185 5.24 11.27 -1.00
N LEU A 186 4.47 12.21 -0.45
CA LEU A 186 4.16 12.31 0.98
C LEU A 186 2.74 11.78 1.20
N ASP A 187 2.62 10.51 1.58
CA ASP A 187 1.32 9.91 1.87
C ASP A 187 0.89 10.22 3.30
N GLU A 188 -0.43 10.35 3.49
CA GLU A 188 -1.09 10.75 4.76
C GLU A 188 -0.46 12.00 5.38
N ILE A 189 -0.31 13.06 4.56
CA ILE A 189 0.31 14.34 4.98
C ILE A 189 -0.44 15.00 6.15
N GLY A 190 -1.74 14.69 6.30
CA GLY A 190 -2.58 15.20 7.39
C GLY A 190 -2.14 14.74 8.78
N ASP A 191 -1.36 13.65 8.87
CA ASP A 191 -0.86 13.08 10.12
C ASP A 191 0.54 13.60 10.51
N MET A 192 1.14 14.47 9.66
CA MET A 192 2.44 15.08 9.93
C MET A 192 2.37 16.02 11.14
N SER A 193 3.38 15.96 12.02
CA SER A 193 3.46 16.85 13.18
C SER A 193 3.64 18.33 12.79
N ILE A 194 3.13 19.25 13.60
CA ILE A 194 3.16 20.70 13.33
C ILE A 194 4.60 21.23 13.14
N ASP A 195 5.55 20.70 13.88
CA ASP A 195 6.96 21.11 13.78
C ASP A 195 7.52 20.77 12.40
N LEU A 196 7.28 19.55 11.93
CA LEU A 196 7.70 19.11 10.60
C LEU A 196 6.99 19.85 9.47
N GLN A 197 5.73 20.22 9.67
CA GLN A 197 5.01 21.05 8.70
C GLN A 197 5.72 22.38 8.47
N SER A 198 6.33 22.97 9.52
CA SER A 198 7.11 24.20 9.39
C SER A 198 8.39 24.00 8.56
N THR A 199 9.09 22.90 8.78
CA THR A 199 10.29 22.55 8.01
C THR A 199 9.94 22.24 6.54
N LEU A 200 8.85 21.49 6.32
CA LEU A 200 8.38 21.20 4.98
C LEU A 200 8.00 22.47 4.21
N LEU A 201 7.30 23.41 4.86
CA LEU A 201 6.95 24.70 4.24
C LEU A 201 8.19 25.43 3.76
N ARG A 202 9.24 25.52 4.61
CA ARG A 202 10.50 26.15 4.23
C ARG A 202 11.11 25.50 2.97
N VAL A 203 11.12 24.16 2.90
CA VAL A 203 11.64 23.45 1.71
C VAL A 203 10.81 23.74 0.46
N LEU A 204 9.47 23.81 0.59
CA LEU A 204 8.59 24.16 -0.52
C LEU A 204 8.78 25.59 -1.03
N GLU A 205 9.27 26.49 -0.19
CA GLU A 205 9.52 27.90 -0.55
C GLU A 205 10.92 28.12 -1.13
N THR A 206 11.94 27.52 -0.51
CA THR A 206 13.35 27.79 -0.84
C THR A 206 13.96 26.74 -1.76
N SER A 207 13.37 25.54 -1.86
CA SER A 207 13.96 24.36 -2.48
C SER A 207 15.28 23.94 -1.82
N GLU A 208 15.44 24.25 -0.53
CA GLU A 208 16.61 23.94 0.26
C GLU A 208 16.21 23.39 1.63
N PHE A 209 17.00 22.48 2.16
CA PHE A 209 16.84 21.97 3.52
C PHE A 209 18.22 21.74 4.16
N THR A 210 18.26 21.71 5.49
CA THR A 210 19.47 21.37 6.25
C THR A 210 19.26 20.00 6.91
N PRO A 211 20.17 19.03 6.73
CA PRO A 211 20.14 17.76 7.45
C PRO A 211 20.14 17.96 8.97
N VAL A 212 19.57 17.01 9.71
CA VAL A 212 19.58 17.08 11.18
C VAL A 212 21.02 17.14 11.69
N GLY A 213 21.34 18.19 12.46
CA GLY A 213 22.68 18.48 12.96
C GLY A 213 23.66 18.99 11.93
N GLY A 214 23.25 19.17 10.69
CA GLY A 214 24.06 19.80 9.66
C GLY A 214 24.05 21.33 9.76
N THR A 215 25.08 21.98 9.18
CA THR A 215 25.22 23.43 9.16
C THR A 215 25.01 24.03 7.76
N HIS A 216 25.07 23.20 6.73
CA HIS A 216 25.00 23.66 5.34
C HIS A 216 23.66 23.27 4.70
N PRO A 217 22.95 24.24 4.05
CA PRO A 217 21.75 23.93 3.30
C PRO A 217 22.08 23.14 2.03
N ILE A 218 21.24 22.15 1.74
CA ILE A 218 21.30 21.34 0.51
C ILE A 218 20.15 21.77 -0.40
N ARG A 219 20.49 22.17 -1.62
CA ARG A 219 19.51 22.54 -2.64
C ARG A 219 19.05 21.31 -3.41
N VAL A 220 17.73 21.21 -3.66
CA VAL A 220 17.12 20.08 -4.36
C VAL A 220 16.07 20.52 -5.38
N ASP A 221 15.95 19.77 -6.45
CA ASP A 221 14.88 19.90 -7.44
C ASP A 221 13.92 18.72 -7.30
N VAL A 222 12.87 18.88 -6.49
CA VAL A 222 11.93 17.81 -6.20
C VAL A 222 10.51 18.25 -6.51
N GLN A 223 9.79 17.42 -7.28
CA GLN A 223 8.36 17.55 -7.44
C GLN A 223 7.67 16.97 -6.20
N ILE A 224 6.96 17.80 -5.46
CA ILE A 224 6.19 17.33 -4.31
C ILE A 224 4.79 16.88 -4.74
N VAL A 225 4.42 15.69 -4.30
CA VAL A 225 3.08 15.14 -4.39
C VAL A 225 2.67 14.73 -2.98
N ALA A 226 1.64 15.33 -2.45
CA ALA A 226 1.09 15.02 -1.13
C ALA A 226 -0.26 14.30 -1.28
N ALA A 227 -0.53 13.33 -0.42
CA ALA A 227 -1.82 12.65 -0.38
C ALA A 227 -2.41 12.62 1.03
N THR A 228 -3.73 12.63 1.11
CA THR A 228 -4.43 12.52 2.39
C THR A 228 -5.87 12.02 2.19
N ASN A 229 -6.39 11.35 3.21
CA ASN A 229 -7.79 10.95 3.33
C ASN A 229 -8.59 11.91 4.24
N VAL A 230 -7.92 12.83 4.95
CA VAL A 230 -8.57 13.79 5.83
C VAL A 230 -8.81 15.13 5.12
N LYS A 231 -9.82 15.87 5.55
CA LYS A 231 -10.07 17.22 5.08
C LYS A 231 -9.12 18.19 5.76
N LEU A 232 -8.07 18.61 5.06
CA LEU A 232 -7.05 19.51 5.61
C LEU A 232 -7.63 20.84 6.09
N SER A 233 -8.70 21.34 5.48
CA SER A 233 -9.39 22.56 5.96
C SER A 233 -9.94 22.40 7.38
N GLU A 234 -10.50 21.24 7.71
CA GLU A 234 -10.95 20.93 9.07
C GLU A 234 -9.77 20.75 10.03
N ALA A 235 -8.66 20.14 9.56
CA ALA A 235 -7.43 20.01 10.33
C ALA A 235 -6.80 21.39 10.65
N VAL A 236 -6.86 22.33 9.71
CA VAL A 236 -6.42 23.74 9.94
C VAL A 236 -7.27 24.39 11.01
N GLN A 237 -8.61 24.30 10.92
CA GLN A 237 -9.50 24.87 11.94
C GLN A 237 -9.27 24.28 13.34
N ALA A 238 -8.93 23.00 13.39
CA ALA A 238 -8.62 22.29 14.64
C ALA A 238 -7.17 22.53 15.14
N GLY A 239 -6.36 23.36 14.48
CA GLY A 239 -4.97 23.64 14.84
C GLY A 239 -4.01 22.47 14.64
N ARG A 240 -4.42 21.41 13.93
CA ARG A 240 -3.60 20.21 13.65
C ARG A 240 -2.81 20.32 12.35
N PHE A 241 -3.15 21.27 11.50
CA PHE A 241 -2.43 21.55 10.26
C PHE A 241 -2.23 23.05 10.09
N ARG A 242 -1.06 23.45 9.63
CA ARG A 242 -0.73 24.87 9.43
C ARG A 242 -1.45 25.42 8.20
N GLN A 243 -2.02 26.60 8.33
CA GLN A 243 -2.74 27.27 7.25
C GLN A 243 -1.83 27.67 6.08
N ASP A 244 -0.60 28.12 6.38
CA ASP A 244 0.39 28.51 5.38
C ASP A 244 0.84 27.31 4.52
N LEU A 245 1.13 26.16 5.15
CA LEU A 245 1.47 24.93 4.43
C LEU A 245 0.26 24.42 3.61
N TYR A 246 -0.96 24.50 4.15
CA TYR A 246 -2.17 24.12 3.42
C TYR A 246 -2.27 24.90 2.10
N TYR A 247 -2.14 26.23 2.13
CA TYR A 247 -2.22 27.03 0.91
C TYR A 247 -1.07 26.74 -0.06
N ARG A 248 0.11 26.41 0.44
CA ARG A 248 1.26 26.07 -0.41
C ARG A 248 1.09 24.74 -1.10
N LEU A 249 0.51 23.73 -0.42
CA LEU A 249 0.22 22.40 -0.99
C LEU A 249 -1.03 22.41 -1.88
N ASN A 250 -2.02 23.20 -1.54
CA ASN A 250 -3.31 23.28 -2.24
C ASN A 250 -3.25 24.12 -3.53
N GLY A 251 -2.08 24.34 -4.08
CA GLY A 251 -1.90 25.00 -5.38
C GLY A 251 -2.59 24.25 -6.53
N ALA A 252 -2.67 22.93 -6.43
CA ALA A 252 -3.41 22.08 -7.35
C ALA A 252 -3.93 20.83 -6.65
N GLN A 253 -5.23 20.75 -6.50
CA GLN A 253 -5.92 19.59 -5.91
C GLN A 253 -6.47 18.66 -6.98
N ILE A 254 -6.28 17.35 -6.75
CA ILE A 254 -6.89 16.25 -7.49
C ILE A 254 -7.64 15.39 -6.49
N HIS A 255 -8.96 15.29 -6.66
CA HIS A 255 -9.80 14.44 -5.83
C HIS A 255 -10.07 13.12 -6.55
N LEU A 256 -9.68 12.01 -5.92
CA LEU A 256 -10.00 10.66 -6.40
C LEU A 256 -11.30 10.19 -5.74
N PRO A 257 -12.35 9.95 -6.52
CA PRO A 257 -13.63 9.53 -5.96
C PRO A 257 -13.55 8.11 -5.40
N PRO A 258 -14.35 7.79 -4.37
CA PRO A 258 -14.46 6.43 -3.84
C PRO A 258 -15.05 5.48 -4.90
N LEU A 259 -14.72 4.18 -4.78
CA LEU A 259 -15.11 3.17 -5.77
C LEU A 259 -16.63 3.13 -6.03
N ARG A 260 -17.45 3.39 -5.00
CA ARG A 260 -18.92 3.41 -5.12
C ARG A 260 -19.45 4.54 -5.99
N GLU A 261 -18.73 5.65 -6.11
CA GLU A 261 -19.11 6.83 -6.87
C GLU A 261 -18.53 6.85 -8.28
N ARG A 262 -17.65 5.89 -8.59
CA ARG A 262 -17.00 5.83 -9.90
C ARG A 262 -17.94 5.28 -10.97
N PRO A 263 -18.10 5.98 -12.10
CA PRO A 263 -18.93 5.50 -13.22
C PRO A 263 -18.37 4.23 -13.86
N ASP A 264 -17.07 4.03 -13.78
CA ASP A 264 -16.32 2.90 -14.33
C ASP A 264 -16.10 1.76 -13.30
N LYS A 265 -16.81 1.77 -12.17
CA LYS A 265 -16.69 0.79 -11.08
C LYS A 265 -16.68 -0.66 -11.58
N GLN A 266 -17.60 -1.02 -12.48
CA GLN A 266 -17.70 -2.40 -12.98
C GLN A 266 -16.45 -2.80 -13.78
N GLN A 267 -15.93 -1.91 -14.61
CA GLN A 267 -14.72 -2.15 -15.40
C GLN A 267 -13.50 -2.34 -14.48
N ILE A 268 -13.38 -1.50 -13.45
CA ILE A 268 -12.31 -1.63 -12.45
C ILE A 268 -12.41 -2.98 -11.73
N ILE A 269 -13.59 -3.36 -11.25
CA ILE A 269 -13.82 -4.63 -10.57
C ILE A 269 -13.44 -5.81 -11.47
N GLN A 270 -13.88 -5.82 -12.71
CA GLN A 270 -13.56 -6.88 -13.68
C GLN A 270 -12.05 -6.95 -13.96
N HIS A 271 -11.42 -5.82 -14.16
CA HIS A 271 -9.96 -5.76 -14.40
C HIS A 271 -9.16 -6.28 -13.21
N LEU A 272 -9.47 -5.78 -12.00
CA LEU A 272 -8.79 -6.19 -10.77
C LEU A 272 -9.03 -7.68 -10.48
N LEU A 273 -10.25 -8.17 -10.71
CA LEU A 273 -10.57 -9.58 -10.53
C LEU A 273 -9.75 -10.47 -11.46
N LYS A 274 -9.71 -10.16 -12.75
CA LYS A 274 -8.89 -10.89 -13.74
C LYS A 274 -7.41 -10.87 -13.36
N ARG A 275 -6.90 -9.73 -12.92
CA ARG A 275 -5.52 -9.58 -12.48
C ARG A 275 -5.20 -10.45 -11.25
N GLU A 276 -6.05 -10.42 -10.22
CA GLU A 276 -5.81 -11.22 -9.00
C GLU A 276 -5.94 -12.72 -9.27
N ILE A 277 -6.87 -13.15 -10.13
CA ILE A 277 -6.98 -14.54 -10.59
C ILE A 277 -5.69 -14.95 -11.29
N LYS A 278 -5.23 -14.21 -12.27
CA LYS A 278 -3.99 -14.50 -13.01
C LYS A 278 -2.77 -14.57 -12.08
N ASN A 279 -2.68 -13.65 -11.10
CA ASN A 279 -1.56 -13.60 -10.18
C ASN A 279 -1.53 -14.76 -9.17
N ILE A 280 -2.69 -15.25 -8.73
CA ILE A 280 -2.80 -16.25 -7.65
C ILE A 280 -2.91 -17.66 -8.22
N VAL A 281 -3.69 -17.82 -9.29
CA VAL A 281 -4.05 -19.12 -9.85
C VAL A 281 -3.23 -19.44 -11.10
N GLY A 282 -2.76 -18.41 -11.81
CA GLY A 282 -2.03 -18.56 -13.06
C GLY A 282 -2.99 -18.79 -14.24
N ASP A 283 -2.66 -19.81 -15.05
CA ASP A 283 -3.42 -20.15 -16.26
C ASP A 283 -4.56 -21.16 -15.99
N ASP A 284 -4.78 -21.57 -14.74
CA ASP A 284 -5.90 -22.43 -14.38
C ASP A 284 -7.23 -21.65 -14.51
N GLU A 285 -8.23 -22.28 -15.13
CA GLU A 285 -9.55 -21.69 -15.29
C GLU A 285 -10.29 -21.64 -13.95
N ILE A 286 -10.57 -20.41 -13.47
CA ILE A 286 -11.50 -20.18 -12.38
C ILE A 286 -12.77 -19.53 -12.91
N SER A 287 -13.90 -20.10 -12.55
CA SER A 287 -15.24 -19.55 -12.82
C SER A 287 -15.85 -19.00 -11.55
N LEU A 288 -16.55 -17.87 -11.67
CA LEU A 288 -17.31 -17.30 -10.57
C LEU A 288 -18.81 -17.48 -10.84
N CYS A 289 -19.54 -17.91 -9.82
CA CYS A 289 -20.99 -17.94 -9.88
C CYS A 289 -21.54 -16.54 -10.18
N PRO A 290 -22.55 -16.38 -11.07
CA PRO A 290 -23.16 -15.07 -11.39
C PRO A 290 -23.60 -14.27 -10.16
N LYS A 291 -24.04 -14.94 -9.10
CA LYS A 291 -24.41 -14.30 -7.84
C LYS A 291 -23.22 -13.65 -7.14
N VAL A 292 -22.03 -14.25 -7.20
CA VAL A 292 -20.79 -13.67 -6.66
C VAL A 292 -20.44 -12.41 -7.43
N ILE A 293 -20.52 -12.44 -8.75
CA ILE A 293 -20.24 -11.27 -9.60
C ILE A 293 -21.22 -10.13 -9.29
N ASP A 294 -22.51 -10.43 -9.11
CA ASP A 294 -23.51 -9.44 -8.74
C ASP A 294 -23.24 -8.82 -7.38
N LEU A 295 -22.89 -9.63 -6.37
CA LEU A 295 -22.51 -9.16 -5.04
C LEU A 295 -21.29 -8.20 -5.09
N LEU A 296 -20.23 -8.61 -5.79
CA LEU A 296 -19.04 -7.81 -5.93
C LEU A 296 -19.31 -6.45 -6.60
N ASN A 297 -20.20 -6.43 -7.60
CA ASN A 297 -20.57 -5.19 -8.31
C ASN A 297 -21.46 -4.27 -7.47
N ARG A 298 -22.41 -4.82 -6.68
CA ARG A 298 -23.34 -4.01 -5.88
C ARG A 298 -22.75 -3.52 -4.57
N HIS A 299 -21.78 -4.23 -4.02
CA HIS A 299 -21.19 -3.86 -2.73
C HIS A 299 -20.68 -2.41 -2.74
N PRO A 300 -20.90 -1.61 -1.68
CA PRO A 300 -20.48 -0.20 -1.62
C PRO A 300 -18.97 0.00 -1.48
N TRP A 301 -18.23 -1.01 -1.02
CA TRP A 301 -16.79 -0.99 -0.83
C TRP A 301 -16.30 0.19 0.02
N PRO A 302 -16.64 0.28 1.31
CA PRO A 302 -16.19 1.37 2.17
C PRO A 302 -14.64 1.46 2.28
N GLY A 303 -13.94 0.32 2.19
CA GLY A 303 -12.48 0.26 2.09
C GLY A 303 -11.95 0.32 0.65
N ASN A 304 -12.81 0.66 -0.33
CA ASN A 304 -12.48 0.89 -1.73
C ASN A 304 -11.73 -0.30 -2.39
N ILE A 305 -10.77 0.00 -3.26
CA ILE A 305 -9.99 -0.99 -4.01
C ILE A 305 -9.18 -1.89 -3.07
N ARG A 306 -8.68 -1.36 -1.95
CA ARG A 306 -7.92 -2.16 -0.98
C ARG A 306 -8.79 -3.26 -0.36
N GLN A 307 -10.00 -2.94 0.05
CA GLN A 307 -10.95 -3.93 0.58
C GLN A 307 -11.32 -4.95 -0.50
N PHE A 308 -11.63 -4.49 -1.71
CA PHE A 308 -11.97 -5.36 -2.83
C PHE A 308 -10.86 -6.40 -3.09
N ILE A 309 -9.61 -5.95 -3.22
CA ILE A 309 -8.47 -6.85 -3.46
C ILE A 309 -8.32 -7.86 -2.31
N ASN A 310 -8.47 -7.43 -1.06
CA ASN A 310 -8.35 -8.33 0.09
C ASN A 310 -9.44 -9.39 0.09
N VAL A 311 -10.69 -9.03 -0.20
CA VAL A 311 -11.81 -9.98 -0.31
C VAL A 311 -11.56 -10.98 -1.43
N VAL A 312 -11.18 -10.52 -2.62
CA VAL A 312 -10.88 -11.39 -3.76
C VAL A 312 -9.74 -12.36 -3.44
N ARG A 313 -8.64 -11.86 -2.87
CA ARG A 313 -7.51 -12.70 -2.47
C ARG A 313 -7.90 -13.75 -1.44
N ALA A 314 -8.60 -13.33 -0.38
CA ALA A 314 -9.08 -14.25 0.64
C ALA A 314 -9.94 -15.35 0.01
N THR A 315 -10.88 -14.98 -0.86
CA THR A 315 -11.73 -15.95 -1.59
C THR A 315 -10.89 -16.91 -2.43
N LEU A 316 -9.95 -16.40 -3.25
CA LEU A 316 -9.11 -17.24 -4.12
C LEU A 316 -8.18 -18.18 -3.33
N TYR A 317 -7.73 -17.78 -2.15
CA TYR A 317 -6.87 -18.63 -1.30
C TYR A 317 -7.65 -19.69 -0.53
N THR A 318 -8.93 -19.43 -0.18
CA THR A 318 -9.76 -20.37 0.61
C THR A 318 -10.62 -21.27 -0.26
N ALA A 319 -10.92 -20.88 -1.50
CA ALA A 319 -11.69 -21.70 -2.42
C ALA A 319 -11.01 -23.05 -2.66
N GLY A 320 -11.76 -24.14 -2.41
CA GLY A 320 -11.29 -25.52 -2.64
C GLY A 320 -11.37 -25.93 -4.11
N ASP A 321 -12.30 -25.35 -4.84
CA ASP A 321 -12.66 -25.71 -6.21
C ASP A 321 -12.36 -24.59 -7.22
N SER A 322 -12.37 -24.95 -8.51
CA SER A 322 -12.26 -23.98 -9.60
C SER A 322 -13.54 -23.18 -9.84
N HIS A 323 -14.65 -23.52 -9.15
CA HIS A 323 -15.92 -22.81 -9.23
C HIS A 323 -16.24 -22.09 -7.91
N ILE A 324 -16.09 -20.75 -7.90
CA ILE A 324 -16.28 -19.91 -6.71
C ILE A 324 -17.77 -19.59 -6.53
N THR A 325 -18.28 -19.89 -5.35
CA THR A 325 -19.66 -19.65 -4.91
C THR A 325 -19.72 -18.63 -3.78
N GLN A 326 -20.93 -18.29 -3.31
CA GLN A 326 -21.10 -17.38 -2.17
C GLN A 326 -20.52 -17.92 -0.86
N GLN A 327 -20.41 -19.25 -0.72
CA GLN A 327 -19.86 -19.89 0.49
C GLN A 327 -18.35 -19.70 0.62
N ASP A 328 -17.67 -19.41 -0.50
CA ASP A 328 -16.23 -19.17 -0.54
C ASP A 328 -15.87 -17.71 -0.21
N LEU A 329 -16.86 -16.82 -0.12
CA LEU A 329 -16.64 -15.43 0.24
C LEU A 329 -16.37 -15.29 1.76
N PRO A 330 -15.48 -14.39 2.18
CA PRO A 330 -15.18 -14.15 3.60
C PRO A 330 -16.44 -13.82 4.41
N MET A 331 -16.55 -14.39 5.61
CA MET A 331 -17.72 -14.19 6.49
C MET A 331 -17.95 -12.70 6.82
N ASP A 332 -16.87 -11.96 7.08
CA ASP A 332 -16.95 -10.51 7.39
C ASP A 332 -17.56 -9.72 6.23
N PHE A 333 -17.17 -10.06 4.98
CA PHE A 333 -17.75 -9.46 3.78
C PHE A 333 -19.25 -9.77 3.67
N MET A 334 -19.65 -10.99 3.92
CA MET A 334 -21.06 -11.40 3.88
C MET A 334 -21.89 -10.72 4.97
N GLN A 335 -21.35 -10.56 6.17
CA GLN A 335 -22.02 -9.82 7.26
C GLN A 335 -22.18 -8.33 6.91
N GLU A 336 -21.14 -7.70 6.37
CA GLU A 336 -21.19 -6.32 5.91
C GLU A 336 -22.25 -6.14 4.81
N TRP A 337 -22.32 -7.07 3.85
CA TRP A 337 -23.33 -7.07 2.80
C TRP A 337 -24.75 -7.14 3.38
N HIS A 338 -25.03 -8.04 4.32
CA HIS A 338 -26.33 -8.16 4.96
C HIS A 338 -26.73 -6.89 5.71
N ASN A 339 -25.80 -6.26 6.43
CA ASN A 339 -26.05 -5.03 7.16
C ASN A 339 -26.34 -3.84 6.23
N THR A 340 -25.70 -3.78 5.06
CA THR A 340 -25.92 -2.70 4.08
C THR A 340 -27.16 -2.90 3.22
N SER A 341 -27.62 -4.15 3.08
CA SER A 341 -28.77 -4.53 2.23
C SER A 341 -30.10 -4.49 2.99
N THR A 342 -30.09 -4.44 4.32
CA THR A 342 -31.30 -4.35 5.14
C THR A 342 -31.70 -2.88 5.27
N PRO A 343 -32.87 -2.41 4.76
CA PRO A 343 -33.30 -1.05 5.01
C PRO A 343 -33.48 -0.85 6.51
N VAL A 344 -32.83 0.18 7.06
CA VAL A 344 -33.04 0.61 8.44
C VAL A 344 -34.52 1.00 8.56
N THR A 345 -35.30 0.14 9.16
CA THR A 345 -36.67 0.46 9.55
C THR A 345 -36.56 1.49 10.67
N VAL A 346 -36.68 2.77 10.33
CA VAL A 346 -36.80 3.84 11.32
C VAL A 346 -38.11 3.58 12.05
N SER A 347 -38.02 2.97 13.21
CA SER A 347 -39.09 2.87 14.16
C SER A 347 -39.38 4.29 14.66
N THR A 348 -40.38 4.93 14.05
CA THR A 348 -41.00 6.14 14.56
C THR A 348 -41.72 5.79 15.87
N TYR A 349 -41.03 5.95 17.00
CA TYR A 349 -41.72 6.08 18.28
C TYR A 349 -42.53 7.40 18.23
N ARG A 350 -43.85 7.30 17.97
CA ARG A 350 -44.81 8.32 18.31
C ARG A 350 -45.07 8.18 19.81
N ASN A 351 -44.74 9.17 20.58
CA ASN A 351 -45.38 9.51 21.84
C ASN A 351 -46.14 10.82 21.64
#